data_91ab19f6cdb9fbe48c9ce9ea41871796
#
_entry.id   91ab19f6cdb9fbe48c9ce9ea41871796
#
_cell.length_a   1.000
_cell.length_b   1.000
_cell.length_c   1.000
_cell.angle_alpha   90.00
_cell.angle_beta   90.00
_cell.angle_gamma   90.00
#
_symmetry.space_group_name_H-M   'P 1'
#
loop_
_entity.id
_entity.type
_entity.pdbx_description
1 polymer ?
#
loop_
_entity_poly.entity_id
_entity_poly.type
_entity_poly.pdbx_seq_one_letter_code
_entity_poly.pdbx_strand_id
1 'polypeptide(L)'
;MHRYACLCLNRHMLVEERRQAILERLGTDGKVVAAELSAVLAVSPDTVRRDLGELAEAGLLRRVHGGALPPAVGGRPYAVRREQAPAAKAAIAEATSRLLRDGQVILLDSGTTALEVARHLPPELDANVITNSPPIAVALADHPTVDVTVLGGKLEKLSLIHI
;
A
#
# COMPACT_ATOMS: atom_id res chain seq x y z
N MET A 1 16.53 -26.43 12.56
CA MET A 1 17.29 -25.84 13.68
C MET A 1 17.44 -24.34 13.38
N HIS A 2 16.47 -23.53 13.78
CA HIS A 2 16.52 -22.06 13.64
C HIS A 2 17.01 -21.47 14.95
N ARG A 3 18.20 -20.89 14.90
CA ARG A 3 18.81 -20.15 16.00
C ARG A 3 18.00 -18.86 16.20
N TYR A 4 17.16 -18.83 17.20
CA TYR A 4 16.68 -17.59 17.77
C TYR A 4 17.88 -16.89 18.42
N ALA A 5 18.45 -15.91 17.73
CA ALA A 5 19.35 -14.96 18.37
C ALA A 5 18.53 -14.23 19.43
N CYS A 6 18.81 -14.54 20.68
CA CYS A 6 18.31 -13.80 21.84
C CYS A 6 18.92 -12.41 21.78
N LEU A 7 18.23 -11.47 21.13
CA LEU A 7 18.52 -10.05 21.27
C LEU A 7 18.06 -9.66 22.69
N CYS A 8 19.03 -9.60 23.59
CA CYS A 8 18.91 -8.84 24.84
C CYS A 8 18.72 -7.37 24.46
N LEU A 9 17.49 -7.00 24.11
CA LEU A 9 17.15 -5.65 23.74
C LEU A 9 17.13 -4.78 24.99
N ASN A 10 18.11 -3.94 24.99
CA ASN A 10 18.45 -2.86 25.88
C ASN A 10 17.23 -2.05 26.35
N ARG A 11 17.21 -1.63 27.60
CA ARG A 11 16.17 -0.83 28.29
C ARG A 11 15.85 0.53 27.66
N HIS A 12 16.40 0.84 26.48
CA HIS A 12 16.32 2.15 25.81
C HIS A 12 15.95 2.08 24.31
N MET A 13 15.11 1.11 23.90
CA MET A 13 14.60 1.10 22.54
C MET A 13 13.79 2.38 22.30
N LEU A 14 14.16 3.14 21.28
CA LEU A 14 13.41 4.33 20.86
C LEU A 14 12.00 3.96 20.39
N VAL A 15 11.07 4.90 20.50
CA VAL A 15 9.67 4.69 20.09
C VAL A 15 9.60 4.26 18.63
N GLU A 16 10.35 4.92 17.76
CA GLU A 16 10.38 4.61 16.32
C GLU A 16 10.97 3.23 16.02
N GLU A 17 12.04 2.85 16.68
CA GLU A 17 12.64 1.51 16.54
C GLU A 17 11.66 0.42 16.96
N ARG A 18 10.93 0.65 18.06
CA ARG A 18 9.92 -0.28 18.56
C ARG A 18 8.74 -0.42 17.58
N ARG A 19 8.26 0.68 17.04
CA ARG A 19 7.20 0.68 16.02
C ARG A 19 7.63 -0.02 14.74
N GLN A 20 8.85 0.21 14.32
CA GLN A 20 9.42 -0.47 13.16
C GLN A 20 9.48 -1.99 13.39
N ALA A 21 9.95 -2.44 14.55
CA ALA A 21 9.99 -3.86 14.90
C ALA A 21 8.58 -4.50 14.94
N ILE A 22 7.55 -3.76 15.40
CA ILE A 22 6.16 -4.20 15.34
C ILE A 22 5.69 -4.39 13.90
N LEU A 23 5.99 -3.44 13.02
CA LEU A 23 5.59 -3.52 11.61
C LEU A 23 6.32 -4.63 10.84
N GLU A 24 7.59 -4.84 11.10
CA GLU A 24 8.37 -5.94 10.52
C GLU A 24 7.80 -7.30 10.92
N ARG A 25 7.50 -7.48 12.21
CA ARG A 25 6.87 -8.70 12.69
C ARG A 25 5.48 -8.90 12.11
N LEU A 26 4.70 -7.83 12.01
CA LEU A 26 3.39 -7.87 11.36
C LEU A 26 3.47 -8.28 9.88
N GLY A 27 4.49 -7.80 9.18
CA GLY A 27 4.76 -8.17 7.79
C GLY A 27 5.15 -9.63 7.60
N THR A 28 5.92 -10.18 8.57
CA THR A 28 6.40 -11.57 8.53
C THR A 28 5.33 -12.56 8.95
N ASP A 29 4.65 -12.28 10.08
CA ASP A 29 3.75 -13.23 10.73
C ASP A 29 2.28 -13.06 10.31
N GLY A 30 1.97 -11.97 9.58
CA GLY A 30 0.60 -11.63 9.16
C GLY A 30 -0.32 -11.20 10.31
N LYS A 31 0.16 -11.24 11.54
CA LYS A 31 -0.53 -10.77 12.75
C LYS A 31 0.46 -10.48 13.87
N VAL A 32 0.06 -9.67 14.84
CA VAL A 32 0.79 -9.50 16.09
C VAL A 32 -0.16 -9.58 17.28
N VAL A 33 0.29 -10.23 18.35
CA VAL A 33 -0.43 -10.36 19.62
C VAL A 33 0.20 -9.42 20.66
N ALA A 34 -0.60 -8.58 21.29
CA ALA A 34 -0.09 -7.55 22.20
C ALA A 34 0.69 -8.11 23.39
N ALA A 35 0.26 -9.26 23.94
CA ALA A 35 0.96 -9.91 25.04
C ALA A 35 2.36 -10.43 24.63
N GLU A 36 2.47 -11.00 23.43
CA GLU A 36 3.75 -11.46 22.88
C GLU A 36 4.68 -10.27 22.58
N LEU A 37 4.15 -9.18 22.01
CA LEU A 37 4.92 -7.96 21.78
C LEU A 37 5.45 -7.38 23.08
N SER A 38 4.63 -7.34 24.14
CA SER A 38 5.04 -6.87 25.48
C SER A 38 6.23 -7.67 26.01
N ALA A 39 6.18 -9.00 25.87
CA ALA A 39 7.25 -9.89 26.32
C ALA A 39 8.53 -9.73 25.48
N VAL A 40 8.41 -9.73 24.16
CA VAL A 40 9.56 -9.67 23.22
C VAL A 40 10.25 -8.31 23.27
N LEU A 41 9.49 -7.22 23.32
CA LEU A 41 10.01 -5.85 23.33
C LEU A 41 10.37 -5.37 24.74
N ALA A 42 10.11 -6.17 25.77
CA ALA A 42 10.35 -5.87 27.19
C ALA A 42 9.73 -4.52 27.63
N VAL A 43 8.51 -4.22 27.16
CA VAL A 43 7.74 -3.03 27.51
C VAL A 43 6.38 -3.37 28.11
N SER A 44 5.77 -2.40 28.79
CA SER A 44 4.44 -2.63 29.40
C SER A 44 3.35 -2.88 28.34
N PRO A 45 2.30 -3.63 28.70
CA PRO A 45 1.13 -3.81 27.82
C PRO A 45 0.50 -2.48 27.38
N ASP A 46 0.54 -1.45 28.23
CA ASP A 46 0.00 -0.13 27.91
C ASP A 46 0.85 0.61 26.89
N THR A 47 2.18 0.42 26.93
CA THR A 47 3.09 0.93 25.89
C THR A 47 2.77 0.29 24.56
N VAL A 48 2.61 -1.03 24.50
CA VAL A 48 2.22 -1.75 23.28
C VAL A 48 0.86 -1.26 22.75
N ARG A 49 -0.14 -1.11 23.66
CA ARG A 49 -1.47 -0.62 23.25
C ARG A 49 -1.41 0.77 22.63
N ARG A 50 -0.57 1.67 23.18
CA ARG A 50 -0.36 3.01 22.64
C ARG A 50 0.29 2.95 21.26
N ASP A 51 1.39 2.21 21.11
CA ASP A 51 2.07 2.05 19.84
C ASP A 51 1.16 1.47 18.75
N LEU A 52 0.39 0.40 19.08
CA LEU A 52 -0.60 -0.15 18.16
C LEU A 52 -1.73 0.85 17.84
N GLY A 53 -2.08 1.73 18.77
CA GLY A 53 -3.04 2.82 18.55
C GLY A 53 -2.54 3.82 17.52
N GLU A 54 -1.35 4.36 17.73
CA GLU A 54 -0.75 5.36 16.86
C GLU A 54 -0.43 4.80 15.46
N LEU A 55 0.04 3.55 15.37
CA LEU A 55 0.24 2.85 14.10
C LEU A 55 -1.10 2.61 13.36
N ALA A 56 -2.19 2.37 14.08
CA ALA A 56 -3.51 2.23 13.48
C ALA A 56 -4.07 3.56 12.97
N GLU A 57 -3.88 4.65 13.72
CA GLU A 57 -4.23 6.01 13.30
C GLU A 57 -3.44 6.44 12.05
N ALA A 58 -2.18 6.04 11.96
CA ALA A 58 -1.36 6.20 10.76
C ALA A 58 -1.75 5.27 9.59
N GLY A 59 -2.73 4.37 9.77
CA GLY A 59 -3.19 3.42 8.75
C GLY A 59 -2.18 2.32 8.42
N LEU A 60 -1.18 2.10 9.27
CA LEU A 60 -0.11 1.12 9.05
C LEU A 60 -0.49 -0.30 9.50
N LEU A 61 -1.51 -0.42 10.34
CA LEU A 61 -2.10 -1.67 10.77
C LEU A 61 -3.58 -1.49 11.14
N ARG A 62 -4.29 -2.59 11.37
CA ARG A 62 -5.66 -2.62 11.87
C ARG A 62 -5.69 -3.27 13.24
N ARG A 63 -6.14 -2.53 14.26
CA ARG A 63 -6.31 -3.09 15.61
C ARG A 63 -7.43 -4.11 15.66
N VAL A 64 -7.21 -5.18 16.40
CA VAL A 64 -8.20 -6.19 16.79
C VAL A 64 -8.10 -6.43 18.30
N HIS A 65 -9.07 -7.17 18.86
CA HIS A 65 -8.98 -7.53 20.27
C HIS A 65 -7.72 -8.37 20.54
N GLY A 66 -6.88 -7.90 21.44
CA GLY A 66 -5.63 -8.58 21.82
C GLY A 66 -4.43 -8.38 20.91
N GLY A 67 -4.53 -7.56 19.81
CA GLY A 67 -3.40 -7.36 18.91
C GLY A 67 -3.70 -6.52 17.68
N ALA A 68 -3.00 -6.81 16.58
CA ALA A 68 -3.22 -6.16 15.30
C ALA A 68 -3.02 -7.10 14.11
N LEU A 69 -3.65 -6.75 13.00
CA LEU A 69 -3.54 -7.37 11.68
C LEU A 69 -2.98 -6.36 10.69
N PRO A 70 -2.45 -6.79 9.54
CA PRO A 70 -2.14 -5.89 8.45
C PRO A 70 -3.35 -5.01 8.10
N PRO A 71 -3.13 -3.81 7.58
CA PRO A 71 -4.23 -3.00 7.11
C PRO A 71 -5.06 -3.80 6.10
N ALA A 72 -6.37 -3.58 6.07
CA ALA A 72 -7.19 -4.17 5.03
C ALA A 72 -6.64 -3.79 3.65
N VAL A 73 -6.82 -4.68 2.66
CA VAL A 73 -6.43 -4.38 1.28
C VAL A 73 -7.07 -3.05 0.89
N GLY A 74 -6.25 -2.01 0.62
CA GLY A 74 -6.72 -0.63 0.44
C GLY A 74 -6.72 0.23 1.71
N GLY A 75 -6.42 -0.29 2.91
CA GLY A 75 -6.52 0.42 4.19
C GLY A 75 -5.46 1.51 4.46
N ARG A 76 -4.39 1.59 3.67
CA ARG A 76 -3.43 2.70 3.76
C ARG A 76 -3.92 3.89 2.94
N PRO A 77 -3.75 5.14 3.41
CA PRO A 77 -4.06 6.32 2.62
C PRO A 77 -3.38 6.26 1.24
N TYR A 78 -4.06 6.79 0.23
CA TYR A 78 -3.57 6.76 -1.15
C TYR A 78 -2.16 7.37 -1.29
N ALA A 79 -1.90 8.49 -0.60
CA ALA A 79 -0.61 9.17 -0.61
C ALA A 79 0.53 8.24 -0.11
N VAL A 80 0.29 7.52 1.00
CA VAL A 80 1.26 6.56 1.56
C VAL A 80 1.50 5.39 0.60
N ARG A 81 0.41 4.86 -0.01
CA ARG A 81 0.53 3.79 -1.00
C ARG A 81 1.29 4.23 -2.24
N ARG A 82 1.17 5.50 -2.65
CA ARG A 82 1.88 6.04 -3.82
C ARG A 82 3.39 6.00 -3.63
N GLU A 83 3.89 6.28 -2.44
CA GLU A 83 5.32 6.31 -2.12
C GLU A 83 5.90 4.92 -1.79
N GLN A 84 5.05 3.93 -1.58
CA GLN A 84 5.47 2.57 -1.26
C GLN A 84 5.99 1.83 -2.50
N ALA A 85 7.20 1.23 -2.40
CA ALA A 85 7.83 0.37 -3.41
C ALA A 85 7.82 0.97 -4.84
N PRO A 86 8.31 2.19 -5.07
CA PRO A 86 8.25 2.85 -6.37
C PRO A 86 8.96 2.06 -7.47
N ALA A 87 10.13 1.48 -7.19
CA ALA A 87 10.88 0.68 -8.15
C ALA A 87 10.10 -0.57 -8.61
N ALA A 88 9.40 -1.25 -7.69
CA ALA A 88 8.59 -2.41 -8.05
C ALA A 88 7.39 -2.01 -8.93
N LYS A 89 6.76 -0.87 -8.66
CA LYS A 89 5.66 -0.37 -9.51
C LYS A 89 6.13 0.03 -10.89
N ALA A 90 7.29 0.69 -10.99
CA ALA A 90 7.89 1.04 -12.28
C ALA A 90 8.22 -0.23 -13.09
N ALA A 91 8.81 -1.25 -12.47
CA ALA A 91 9.09 -2.52 -13.13
C ALA A 91 7.81 -3.22 -13.63
N ILE A 92 6.73 -3.20 -12.83
CA ILE A 92 5.43 -3.73 -13.23
C ILE A 92 4.87 -2.93 -14.43
N ALA A 93 4.94 -1.60 -14.36
CA ALA A 93 4.45 -0.71 -15.40
C ALA A 93 5.19 -0.94 -16.74
N GLU A 94 6.51 -1.02 -16.70
CA GLU A 94 7.34 -1.33 -17.87
C GLU A 94 7.05 -2.71 -18.44
N ALA A 95 6.89 -3.72 -17.60
CA ALA A 95 6.51 -5.06 -18.07
C ALA A 95 5.11 -5.07 -18.69
N THR A 96 4.17 -4.32 -18.13
CA THR A 96 2.80 -4.20 -18.65
C THR A 96 2.78 -3.48 -19.99
N SER A 97 3.53 -2.38 -20.14
CA SER A 97 3.55 -1.61 -21.39
C SER A 97 3.98 -2.44 -22.61
N ARG A 98 4.88 -3.42 -22.40
CA ARG A 98 5.32 -4.35 -23.47
C ARG A 98 4.25 -5.35 -23.93
N LEU A 99 3.19 -5.52 -23.14
CA LEU A 99 2.08 -6.43 -23.46
C LEU A 99 0.97 -5.72 -24.25
N LEU A 100 0.95 -4.40 -24.23
CA LEU A 100 -0.11 -3.61 -24.86
C LEU A 100 0.05 -3.55 -26.38
N ARG A 101 -1.08 -3.43 -27.06
CA ARG A 101 -1.16 -3.39 -28.52
C ARG A 101 -2.21 -2.37 -28.93
N ASP A 102 -2.05 -1.80 -30.13
CA ASP A 102 -3.03 -0.91 -30.72
C ASP A 102 -4.41 -1.57 -30.88
N GLY A 103 -5.44 -0.76 -30.78
CA GLY A 103 -6.83 -1.17 -30.87
C GLY A 103 -7.40 -1.85 -29.64
N GLN A 104 -6.63 -1.96 -28.56
CA GLN A 104 -7.11 -2.57 -27.33
C GLN A 104 -8.02 -1.65 -26.52
N VAL A 105 -8.96 -2.26 -25.80
CA VAL A 105 -9.68 -1.64 -24.68
C VAL A 105 -9.01 -2.08 -23.38
N ILE A 106 -8.47 -1.14 -22.64
CA ILE A 106 -7.68 -1.37 -21.44
C ILE A 106 -8.48 -0.88 -20.23
N LEU A 107 -8.82 -1.77 -19.31
CA LEU A 107 -9.45 -1.40 -18.05
C LEU A 107 -8.38 -1.19 -16.98
N LEU A 108 -8.25 0.04 -16.50
CA LEU A 108 -7.38 0.40 -15.39
C LEU A 108 -8.21 0.78 -14.16
N ASP A 109 -8.25 -0.12 -13.17
CA ASP A 109 -8.91 0.14 -11.90
C ASP A 109 -8.08 1.09 -11.02
N SER A 110 -8.71 1.61 -9.97
CA SER A 110 -8.06 2.53 -9.04
C SER A 110 -6.90 1.88 -8.30
N GLY A 111 -5.75 2.53 -8.31
CA GLY A 111 -4.58 2.05 -7.59
C GLY A 111 -3.31 2.78 -7.97
N THR A 112 -2.34 2.76 -7.05
CA THR A 112 -1.07 3.46 -7.30
C THR A 112 -0.16 2.72 -8.28
N THR A 113 -0.31 1.41 -8.42
CA THR A 113 0.38 0.61 -9.45
C THR A 113 -0.26 0.84 -10.83
N ALA A 114 -1.60 0.86 -10.91
CA ALA A 114 -2.31 1.16 -12.15
C ALA A 114 -2.03 2.59 -12.63
N LEU A 115 -1.90 3.56 -11.71
CA LEU A 115 -1.44 4.91 -12.06
C LEU A 115 -0.03 4.89 -12.66
N GLU A 116 0.86 4.08 -12.13
CA GLU A 116 2.22 3.97 -12.68
C GLU A 116 2.20 3.31 -14.06
N VAL A 117 1.35 2.30 -14.30
CA VAL A 117 1.12 1.73 -15.63
C VAL A 117 0.63 2.82 -16.60
N ALA A 118 -0.36 3.62 -16.23
CA ALA A 118 -0.86 4.71 -17.06
C ALA A 118 0.25 5.69 -17.47
N ARG A 119 1.17 6.01 -16.57
CA ARG A 119 2.31 6.90 -16.85
C ARG A 119 3.37 6.31 -17.78
N HIS A 120 3.38 4.99 -17.92
CA HIS A 120 4.33 4.25 -18.76
C HIS A 120 3.69 3.75 -20.05
N LEU A 121 2.48 4.20 -20.40
CA LEU A 121 1.91 3.88 -21.70
C LEU A 121 2.77 4.46 -22.81
N PRO A 122 3.08 3.67 -23.86
CA PRO A 122 3.85 4.18 -25.00
C PRO A 122 3.12 5.36 -25.67
N PRO A 123 3.80 6.45 -26.00
CA PRO A 123 3.17 7.64 -26.58
C PRO A 123 2.51 7.38 -27.95
N GLU A 124 2.93 6.32 -28.64
CA GLU A 124 2.39 5.87 -29.91
C GLU A 124 1.22 4.88 -29.79
N LEU A 125 0.90 4.42 -28.58
CA LEU A 125 -0.16 3.42 -28.36
C LEU A 125 -1.54 3.99 -28.70
N ASP A 126 -2.20 3.43 -29.69
CA ASP A 126 -3.59 3.74 -30.05
C ASP A 126 -4.53 2.77 -29.30
N ALA A 127 -5.16 3.23 -28.21
CA ALA A 127 -5.99 2.40 -27.36
C ALA A 127 -7.10 3.21 -26.66
N ASN A 128 -8.13 2.53 -26.20
CA ASN A 128 -9.16 3.11 -25.34
C ASN A 128 -8.95 2.66 -23.89
N VAL A 129 -8.65 3.58 -23.00
CA VAL A 129 -8.51 3.31 -21.56
C VAL A 129 -9.80 3.64 -20.83
N ILE A 130 -10.37 2.66 -20.17
CA ILE A 130 -11.53 2.82 -19.29
C ILE A 130 -11.02 2.81 -17.85
N THR A 131 -11.32 3.85 -17.08
CA THR A 131 -10.91 3.94 -15.68
C THR A 131 -11.97 4.58 -14.81
N ASN A 132 -12.01 4.14 -13.55
CA ASN A 132 -12.76 4.79 -12.48
C ASN A 132 -11.87 5.71 -11.61
N SER A 133 -10.61 5.89 -11.97
CA SER A 133 -9.59 6.59 -11.17
C SER A 133 -9.32 7.99 -11.69
N PRO A 134 -9.71 9.08 -10.97
CA PRO A 134 -9.38 10.44 -11.36
C PRO A 134 -7.88 10.68 -11.58
N PRO A 135 -6.95 10.18 -10.73
CA PRO A 135 -5.52 10.33 -10.99
C PRO A 135 -5.03 9.69 -12.30
N ILE A 136 -5.62 8.56 -12.72
CA ILE A 136 -5.30 7.91 -13.99
C ILE A 136 -5.83 8.75 -15.15
N ALA A 137 -7.07 9.21 -15.06
CA ALA A 137 -7.66 10.07 -16.08
C ALA A 137 -6.83 11.35 -16.30
N VAL A 138 -6.42 12.00 -15.20
CA VAL A 138 -5.55 13.20 -15.27
C VAL A 138 -4.18 12.86 -15.85
N ALA A 139 -3.59 11.71 -15.49
CA ALA A 139 -2.28 11.31 -16.02
C ALA A 139 -2.29 11.03 -17.53
N LEU A 140 -3.45 10.68 -18.09
CA LEU A 140 -3.64 10.39 -19.51
C LEU A 140 -4.29 11.54 -20.30
N ALA A 141 -4.65 12.66 -19.66
CA ALA A 141 -5.35 13.77 -20.31
C ALA A 141 -4.58 14.36 -21.49
N ASP A 142 -3.26 14.34 -21.43
CA ASP A 142 -2.37 14.87 -22.48
C ASP A 142 -1.72 13.76 -23.33
N HIS A 143 -2.21 12.50 -23.20
CA HIS A 143 -1.67 11.41 -24.02
C HIS A 143 -2.11 11.57 -25.48
N PRO A 144 -1.19 11.51 -26.46
CA PRO A 144 -1.49 11.93 -27.83
C PRO A 144 -2.47 11.02 -28.58
N THR A 145 -2.55 9.73 -28.22
CA THR A 145 -3.26 8.71 -29.03
C THR A 145 -4.20 7.82 -28.23
N VAL A 146 -4.21 7.95 -26.89
CA VAL A 146 -5.12 7.17 -26.03
C VAL A 146 -6.41 7.93 -25.79
N ASP A 147 -7.54 7.31 -26.13
CA ASP A 147 -8.86 7.78 -25.70
C ASP A 147 -9.14 7.35 -24.26
N VAL A 148 -9.66 8.25 -23.43
CA VAL A 148 -9.94 7.98 -22.01
C VAL A 148 -11.43 8.07 -21.69
N THR A 149 -11.99 6.96 -21.26
CA THR A 149 -13.36 6.89 -20.76
C THR A 149 -13.34 6.82 -19.23
N VAL A 150 -13.89 7.83 -18.56
CA VAL A 150 -13.95 7.87 -17.09
C VAL A 150 -15.31 7.38 -16.61
N LEU A 151 -15.28 6.31 -15.81
CA LEU A 151 -16.48 5.83 -15.10
C LEU A 151 -16.77 6.76 -13.92
N GLY A 152 -17.98 7.27 -13.86
CA GLY A 152 -18.45 8.13 -12.76
C GLY A 152 -18.61 7.37 -11.45
N GLY A 153 -18.77 8.12 -10.34
CA GLY A 153 -19.01 7.55 -9.03
C GLY A 153 -18.66 8.50 -7.89
N LYS A 154 -18.84 8.03 -6.65
CA LYS A 154 -18.46 8.77 -5.46
C LYS A 154 -16.98 8.53 -5.11
N LEU A 155 -16.23 9.60 -4.91
CA LEU A 155 -14.82 9.49 -4.52
C LEU A 155 -14.70 9.03 -3.06
N GLU A 156 -14.11 7.86 -2.86
CA GLU A 156 -13.75 7.35 -1.54
C GLU A 156 -12.26 7.57 -1.26
N LYS A 157 -11.95 8.08 -0.05
CA LYS A 157 -10.57 8.48 0.31
C LYS A 157 -9.57 7.32 0.37
N LEU A 158 -10.05 6.08 0.53
CA LEU A 158 -9.20 4.90 0.63
C LEU A 158 -9.05 4.15 -0.69
N SER A 159 -10.10 4.11 -1.52
CA SER A 159 -10.13 3.36 -2.78
C SER A 159 -10.34 4.22 -4.02
N LEU A 160 -10.50 5.52 -3.85
CA LEU A 160 -10.78 6.55 -4.83
C LEU A 160 -12.17 6.53 -5.45
N ILE A 161 -12.84 5.40 -5.67
CA ILE A 161 -14.22 5.39 -6.18
C ILE A 161 -15.01 4.22 -5.62
N HIS A 162 -16.22 4.48 -5.18
CA HIS A 162 -17.27 3.51 -4.96
C HIS A 162 -18.36 3.74 -6.01
N ILE A 163 -18.55 2.77 -6.86
CA ILE A 163 -19.63 2.76 -7.87
C ILE A 163 -20.90 2.24 -7.22
#